data_0ea9297894645db8995962227d4118a7
#
_entry.id   0ea9297894645db8995962227d4118a7
#
_cell.length_a   1.000
_cell.length_b   1.000
_cell.length_c   1.000
_cell.angle_alpha   90.00
_cell.angle_beta   90.00
_cell.angle_gamma   90.00
#
_symmetry.space_group_name_H-M   'P 1'
#
loop_
_entity.id
_entity.type
_entity.pdbx_description
1 polymer ?
#
loop_
_entity_poly.entity_id
_entity_poly.type
_entity_poly.pdbx_seq_one_letter_code
_entity_poly.pdbx_strand_id
1 'polypeptide(L)'
;MNKAFSVLFLFTLILSLAGSAFSQTVYTGLIFDAQTLTFTPSASVKILDEDGREVYGSAYVSKDWADKHGIVSYVKDLAQAKANQRVAGNPLVIKAIKVTGPNNKDLVISNDDAHRIRDLAKHLNFLDAGKVVIIVP
;
A
#
# COMPACT_ATOMS: atom_id res chain seq x y z
N MET A 1 -49.79 -16.35 18.68
CA MET A 1 -49.64 -15.24 17.71
C MET A 1 -48.45 -14.38 18.05
N ASN A 2 -48.29 -13.93 19.24
CA ASN A 2 -47.19 -13.04 19.61
C ASN A 2 -45.79 -13.70 19.53
N LYS A 3 -45.72 -15.01 19.67
CA LYS A 3 -44.46 -15.76 19.60
C LYS A 3 -43.83 -15.76 18.22
N ALA A 4 -44.62 -15.74 17.14
CA ALA A 4 -44.14 -15.71 15.76
C ALA A 4 -43.50 -14.35 15.41
N PHE A 5 -44.03 -13.26 15.96
CA PHE A 5 -43.51 -11.93 15.78
C PHE A 5 -42.14 -11.75 16.42
N SER A 6 -41.96 -12.29 17.64
CA SER A 6 -40.66 -12.21 18.34
C SER A 6 -39.55 -12.96 17.61
N VAL A 7 -39.84 -14.12 17.05
CA VAL A 7 -38.89 -14.93 16.31
C VAL A 7 -38.43 -14.22 15.03
N LEU A 8 -39.35 -13.62 14.33
CA LEU A 8 -39.05 -12.88 13.09
C LEU A 8 -38.13 -11.68 13.33
N PHE A 9 -38.40 -10.96 14.41
CA PHE A 9 -37.60 -9.79 14.80
C PHE A 9 -36.16 -10.20 15.18
N LEU A 10 -35.99 -11.29 15.90
CA LEU A 10 -34.69 -11.81 16.30
C LEU A 10 -33.85 -12.23 15.08
N PHE A 11 -34.45 -12.85 14.09
CA PHE A 11 -33.79 -13.26 12.86
C PHE A 11 -33.27 -12.06 12.06
N THR A 12 -34.03 -10.99 11.96
CA THR A 12 -33.62 -9.78 11.26
C THR A 12 -32.41 -9.13 11.94
N LEU A 13 -32.35 -9.11 13.26
CA LEU A 13 -31.24 -8.54 14.00
C LEU A 13 -29.94 -9.32 13.79
N ILE A 14 -29.98 -10.64 13.76
CA ILE A 14 -28.82 -11.49 13.51
C ILE A 14 -28.26 -11.24 12.11
N LEU A 15 -29.11 -11.08 11.11
CA LEU A 15 -28.68 -10.81 9.73
C LEU A 15 -27.95 -9.47 9.60
N SER A 16 -28.38 -8.43 10.31
CA SER A 16 -27.72 -7.13 10.31
C SER A 16 -26.31 -7.19 10.90
N LEU A 17 -26.12 -7.93 11.97
CA LEU A 17 -24.80 -8.09 12.60
C LEU A 17 -23.84 -8.88 11.71
N ALA A 18 -24.30 -9.92 11.03
CA ALA A 18 -23.48 -10.71 10.12
C ALA A 18 -22.98 -9.88 8.92
N GLY A 19 -23.80 -8.95 8.38
CA GLY A 19 -23.43 -8.12 7.24
C GLY A 19 -22.30 -7.14 7.55
N SER A 20 -22.21 -6.60 8.76
CA SER A 20 -21.18 -5.63 9.13
C SER A 20 -19.82 -6.26 9.48
N ALA A 21 -19.77 -7.56 9.76
CA ALA A 21 -18.55 -8.25 10.19
C ALA A 21 -17.56 -8.54 9.04
N PHE A 22 -17.97 -8.45 7.77
CA PHE A 22 -17.18 -8.86 6.61
C PHE A 22 -16.74 -7.71 5.70
N SER A 23 -16.85 -6.47 6.18
CA SER A 23 -16.38 -5.31 5.43
C SER A 23 -14.87 -5.17 5.61
N GLN A 24 -14.12 -5.32 4.51
CA GLN A 24 -12.68 -5.12 4.48
C GLN A 24 -12.30 -4.10 3.43
N THR A 25 -11.30 -3.27 3.76
CA THR A 25 -10.73 -2.33 2.80
C THR A 25 -9.77 -3.05 1.87
N VAL A 26 -9.96 -2.87 0.57
CA VAL A 26 -9.06 -3.41 -0.46
C VAL A 26 -8.26 -2.26 -1.05
N TYR A 27 -6.95 -2.33 -0.90
CA TYR A 27 -6.03 -1.36 -1.50
C TYR A 27 -5.55 -1.82 -2.86
N THR A 28 -5.44 -0.89 -3.79
CA THR A 28 -5.06 -1.17 -5.19
C THR A 28 -3.58 -0.90 -5.47
N GLY A 29 -2.86 -0.35 -4.52
CA GLY A 29 -1.44 -0.06 -4.64
C GLY A 29 -0.94 0.75 -3.46
N LEU A 30 0.33 1.14 -3.53
CA LEU A 30 1.01 1.92 -2.51
C LEU A 30 1.53 3.22 -3.09
N ILE A 31 1.37 4.30 -2.33
CA ILE A 31 2.00 5.60 -2.61
C ILE A 31 2.91 5.93 -1.43
N PHE A 32 4.21 6.13 -1.71
CA PHE A 32 5.15 6.61 -0.70
C PHE A 32 5.41 8.09 -0.93
N ASP A 33 5.13 8.90 0.07
CA ASP A 33 5.31 10.34 0.00
C ASP A 33 6.70 10.73 0.54
N ALA A 34 7.57 11.19 -0.36
CA ALA A 34 8.91 11.66 -0.05
C ALA A 34 9.09 13.15 -0.34
N GLN A 35 8.01 13.93 -0.47
CA GLN A 35 8.06 15.34 -0.88
C GLN A 35 8.92 16.20 0.01
N THR A 36 8.97 15.94 1.32
CA THR A 36 9.70 16.75 2.29
C THR A 36 11.13 16.26 2.56
N LEU A 37 11.57 15.21 1.86
CA LEU A 37 12.87 14.58 2.07
C LEU A 37 13.82 14.92 0.91
N THR A 38 15.12 14.84 1.17
CA THR A 38 16.16 15.00 0.14
C THR A 38 16.39 13.68 -0.61
N PHE A 39 15.33 13.15 -1.19
CA PHE A 39 15.34 11.88 -1.90
C PHE A 39 15.78 12.06 -3.35
N THR A 40 16.62 11.14 -3.83
CA THR A 40 17.07 11.08 -5.23
C THR A 40 16.43 9.88 -5.92
N PRO A 41 15.59 10.09 -6.93
CA PRO A 41 14.97 8.98 -7.67
C PRO A 41 16.01 8.05 -8.29
N SER A 42 15.73 6.74 -8.23
CA SER A 42 16.60 5.68 -8.76
C SER A 42 15.73 4.55 -9.28
N ALA A 43 16.23 3.85 -10.31
CA ALA A 43 15.60 2.62 -10.81
C ALA A 43 15.73 1.45 -9.83
N SER A 44 16.64 1.54 -8.86
CA SER A 44 16.92 0.48 -7.87
C SER A 44 16.56 0.92 -6.45
N VAL A 45 15.53 1.74 -6.30
CA VAL A 45 15.07 2.21 -4.99
C VAL A 45 14.65 1.05 -4.10
N LYS A 46 14.94 1.16 -2.81
CA LYS A 46 14.46 0.25 -1.78
C LYS A 46 13.61 1.00 -0.76
N ILE A 47 12.55 0.38 -0.31
CA ILE A 47 11.76 0.86 0.82
C ILE A 47 12.11 -0.02 2.00
N LEU A 48 12.61 0.58 3.08
CA LEU A 48 13.09 -0.11 4.26
C LEU A 48 12.24 0.25 5.47
N ASP A 49 12.18 -0.64 6.46
CA ASP A 49 11.65 -0.30 7.78
C ASP A 49 12.74 0.39 8.63
N GLU A 50 12.40 0.78 9.85
CA GLU A 50 13.33 1.48 10.74
C GLU A 50 14.50 0.59 11.20
N ASP A 51 14.37 -0.74 11.09
CA ASP A 51 15.43 -1.69 11.40
C ASP A 51 16.31 -2.02 10.18
N GLY A 52 16.07 -1.38 9.05
CA GLY A 52 16.82 -1.59 7.82
C GLY A 52 16.39 -2.80 7.01
N ARG A 53 15.28 -3.45 7.36
CA ARG A 53 14.76 -4.58 6.59
C ARG A 53 13.96 -4.08 5.39
N GLU A 54 14.13 -4.75 4.26
CA GLU A 54 13.45 -4.38 3.02
C GLU A 54 11.96 -4.70 3.09
N VAL A 55 11.14 -3.71 2.74
CA VAL A 55 9.69 -3.84 2.61
C VAL A 55 9.30 -3.95 1.14
N TYR A 56 10.01 -3.25 0.26
CA TYR A 56 9.81 -3.29 -1.19
C TYR A 56 11.09 -2.93 -1.92
N GLY A 57 11.26 -3.51 -3.09
CA GLY A 57 12.40 -3.28 -3.97
C GLY A 57 12.35 -4.24 -5.15
N SER A 58 13.43 -4.33 -5.92
CA SER A 58 13.50 -5.17 -7.13
C SER A 58 13.28 -6.67 -6.83
N ALA A 59 13.60 -7.11 -5.61
CA ALA A 59 13.41 -8.52 -5.24
C ALA A 59 11.93 -8.94 -5.13
N TYR A 60 11.01 -7.98 -5.02
CA TYR A 60 9.58 -8.25 -4.88
C TYR A 60 8.82 -8.32 -6.21
N VAL A 61 9.44 -7.90 -7.30
CA VAL A 61 8.80 -7.81 -8.61
C VAL A 61 9.49 -8.77 -9.57
N SER A 62 8.73 -9.40 -10.47
CA SER A 62 9.34 -10.26 -11.48
C SER A 62 10.32 -9.47 -12.37
N LYS A 63 11.41 -10.12 -12.78
CA LYS A 63 12.43 -9.47 -13.59
C LYS A 63 11.86 -8.96 -14.92
N ASP A 64 11.02 -9.74 -15.57
CA ASP A 64 10.40 -9.35 -16.83
C ASP A 64 9.55 -8.09 -16.69
N TRP A 65 8.75 -8.01 -15.64
CA TRP A 65 7.95 -6.82 -15.37
C TRP A 65 8.82 -5.61 -15.06
N ALA A 66 9.83 -5.79 -14.21
CA ALA A 66 10.75 -4.72 -13.83
C ALA A 66 11.51 -4.16 -15.04
N ASP A 67 11.95 -5.03 -15.95
CA ASP A 67 12.68 -4.62 -17.16
C ASP A 67 11.79 -3.80 -18.10
N LYS A 68 10.49 -4.10 -18.18
CA LYS A 68 9.54 -3.42 -19.06
C LYS A 68 8.94 -2.15 -18.47
N HIS A 69 8.65 -2.17 -17.17
CA HIS A 69 7.84 -1.13 -16.52
C HIS A 69 8.56 -0.42 -15.36
N GLY A 70 9.72 -0.92 -14.95
CA GLY A 70 10.36 -0.49 -13.72
C GLY A 70 9.59 -0.97 -12.49
N ILE A 71 10.16 -0.79 -11.30
CA ILE A 71 9.54 -1.25 -10.05
C ILE A 71 8.65 -0.19 -9.40
N VAL A 72 8.83 1.09 -9.76
CA VAL A 72 8.02 2.21 -9.26
C VAL A 72 7.81 3.22 -10.38
N SER A 73 6.82 4.09 -10.21
CA SER A 73 6.70 5.34 -10.96
C SER A 73 6.95 6.51 -10.03
N TYR A 74 7.61 7.54 -10.52
CA TYR A 74 7.87 8.78 -9.80
C TYR A 74 6.96 9.88 -10.29
N VAL A 75 6.34 10.61 -9.37
CA VAL A 75 5.43 11.71 -9.66
C VAL A 75 5.72 12.90 -8.75
N LYS A 76 5.17 14.06 -9.03
CA LYS A 76 5.48 15.31 -8.33
C LYS A 76 4.52 15.66 -7.21
N ASP A 77 3.30 15.14 -7.22
CA ASP A 77 2.29 15.46 -6.20
C ASP A 77 1.32 14.30 -5.97
N LEU A 78 0.52 14.45 -4.94
CA LEU A 78 -0.43 13.42 -4.52
C LEU A 78 -1.54 13.18 -5.56
N ALA A 79 -1.98 14.23 -6.25
CA ALA A 79 -3.02 14.09 -7.27
C ALA A 79 -2.53 13.24 -8.44
N GLN A 80 -1.31 13.48 -8.91
CA GLN A 80 -0.67 12.66 -9.95
C GLN A 80 -0.46 11.22 -9.47
N ALA A 81 -0.09 11.03 -8.20
CA ALA A 81 0.11 9.70 -7.64
C ALA A 81 -1.20 8.90 -7.64
N LYS A 82 -2.28 9.49 -7.17
CA LYS A 82 -3.60 8.81 -7.12
C LYS A 82 -4.16 8.51 -8.50
N ALA A 83 -3.85 9.33 -9.49
CA ALA A 83 -4.29 9.15 -10.88
C ALA A 83 -3.41 8.17 -11.65
N ASN A 84 -2.24 7.79 -11.13
CA ASN A 84 -1.33 6.87 -11.80
C ASN A 84 -1.97 5.49 -11.94
N GLN A 85 -1.92 4.92 -13.14
CA GLN A 85 -2.56 3.63 -13.45
C GLN A 85 -2.02 2.47 -12.61
N ARG A 86 -0.77 2.55 -12.14
CA ARG A 86 -0.19 1.51 -11.29
C ARG A 86 -0.98 1.28 -10.01
N VAL A 87 -1.57 2.34 -9.45
CA VAL A 87 -2.18 2.33 -8.12
C VAL A 87 -3.64 2.77 -8.13
N ALA A 88 -4.16 3.17 -9.27
CA ALA A 88 -5.49 3.78 -9.39
C ALA A 88 -6.61 2.91 -8.80
N GLY A 89 -7.56 3.58 -8.17
CA GLY A 89 -8.71 3.01 -7.49
C GLY A 89 -8.71 3.39 -6.01
N ASN A 90 -7.93 2.71 -5.20
CA ASN A 90 -7.84 2.96 -3.77
C ASN A 90 -6.42 2.72 -3.25
N PRO A 91 -5.45 3.59 -3.55
CA PRO A 91 -4.09 3.41 -3.06
C PRO A 91 -3.96 3.75 -1.57
N LEU A 92 -3.08 3.03 -0.89
CA LEU A 92 -2.68 3.33 0.48
C LEU A 92 -1.52 4.34 0.44
N VAL A 93 -1.69 5.48 1.11
CA VAL A 93 -0.67 6.53 1.16
C VAL A 93 0.15 6.39 2.44
N ILE A 94 1.46 6.27 2.29
CA ILE A 94 2.43 6.12 3.38
C ILE A 94 3.42 7.27 3.29
N LYS A 95 3.62 7.98 4.40
CA LYS A 95 4.65 9.02 4.46
C LYS A 95 5.99 8.41 4.81
N ALA A 96 7.00 8.62 3.96
CA ALA A 96 8.37 8.24 4.29
C ALA A 96 8.92 9.14 5.40
N ILE A 97 9.76 8.59 6.29
CA ILE A 97 10.27 9.31 7.45
C ILE A 97 11.70 9.80 7.27
N LYS A 98 12.49 9.14 6.45
CA LYS A 98 13.85 9.58 6.12
C LYS A 98 14.37 8.92 4.85
N VAL A 99 15.48 9.41 4.35
CA VAL A 99 16.24 8.81 3.26
C VAL A 99 17.44 8.07 3.80
N THR A 100 17.96 7.11 3.03
CA THR A 100 19.16 6.35 3.35
C THR A 100 19.80 5.82 2.07
N GLY A 101 20.89 5.08 2.21
CA GLY A 101 21.60 4.49 1.08
C GLY A 101 22.47 5.48 0.30
N PRO A 102 23.23 4.98 -0.68
CA PRO A 102 24.06 5.83 -1.52
C PRO A 102 23.24 6.88 -2.25
N ASN A 103 23.68 8.15 -2.21
CA ASN A 103 22.99 9.27 -2.86
C ASN A 103 21.52 9.46 -2.42
N ASN A 104 21.16 9.04 -1.21
CA ASN A 104 19.80 9.17 -0.71
C ASN A 104 18.75 8.53 -1.61
N LYS A 105 19.07 7.39 -2.19
CA LYS A 105 18.19 6.71 -3.15
C LYS A 105 17.15 5.79 -2.52
N ASP A 106 17.27 5.50 -1.24
CA ASP A 106 16.37 4.59 -0.52
C ASP A 106 15.52 5.35 0.50
N LEU A 107 14.32 4.87 0.74
CA LEU A 107 13.37 5.46 1.68
C LEU A 107 13.19 4.56 2.90
N VAL A 108 12.99 5.19 4.06
CA VAL A 108 12.63 4.50 5.29
C VAL A 108 11.21 4.91 5.67
N ILE A 109 10.40 3.91 6.02
CA ILE A 109 9.05 4.10 6.57
C ILE A 109 9.02 3.62 8.01
N SER A 110 8.00 4.01 8.77
CA SER A 110 7.86 3.54 10.15
C SER A 110 7.68 2.02 10.20
N ASN A 111 8.10 1.43 11.32
CA ASN A 111 7.88 -0.01 11.56
C ASN A 111 6.39 -0.34 11.57
N ASP A 112 5.53 0.54 12.07
CA ASP A 112 4.08 0.35 12.04
C ASP A 112 3.54 0.28 10.62
N ASP A 113 3.95 1.19 9.75
CA ASP A 113 3.55 1.18 8.35
C ASP A 113 4.12 -0.05 7.61
N ALA A 114 5.36 -0.42 7.90
CA ALA A 114 5.98 -1.61 7.33
C ALA A 114 5.21 -2.88 7.72
N HIS A 115 4.81 -2.99 8.98
CA HIS A 115 4.01 -4.11 9.47
C HIS A 115 2.65 -4.17 8.77
N ARG A 116 2.00 -3.02 8.63
CA ARG A 116 0.73 -2.91 7.92
C ARG A 116 0.83 -3.37 6.46
N ILE A 117 1.87 -2.94 5.76
CA ILE A 117 2.11 -3.35 4.37
C ILE A 117 2.33 -4.86 4.28
N ARG A 118 3.15 -5.43 5.17
CA ARG A 118 3.42 -6.87 5.17
C ARG A 118 2.16 -7.69 5.43
N ASP A 119 1.28 -7.23 6.33
CA ASP A 119 0.00 -7.88 6.58
C ASP A 119 -0.92 -7.82 5.37
N LEU A 120 -1.02 -6.66 4.72
CA LEU A 120 -1.84 -6.50 3.52
C LEU A 120 -1.31 -7.35 2.36
N ALA A 121 0.00 -7.46 2.21
CA ALA A 121 0.63 -8.23 1.14
C ALA A 121 0.36 -9.73 1.21
N LYS A 122 -0.08 -10.25 2.36
CA LYS A 122 -0.52 -11.64 2.49
C LYS A 122 -1.79 -11.94 1.69
N HIS A 123 -2.60 -10.91 1.41
CA HIS A 123 -3.91 -11.04 0.76
C HIS A 123 -4.00 -10.27 -0.56
N LEU A 124 -3.09 -9.33 -0.80
CA LEU A 124 -3.07 -8.47 -1.97
C LEU A 124 -1.75 -8.64 -2.73
N ASN A 125 -1.80 -8.59 -4.05
CA ASN A 125 -0.63 -8.79 -4.90
C ASN A 125 0.04 -7.49 -5.35
N PHE A 126 -0.20 -6.39 -4.66
CA PHE A 126 0.27 -5.07 -5.11
C PHE A 126 1.81 -4.95 -5.16
N LEU A 127 2.54 -5.66 -4.32
CA LEU A 127 4.02 -5.68 -4.37
C LEU A 127 4.51 -6.44 -5.60
N ASP A 128 4.04 -7.68 -5.79
CA ASP A 128 4.43 -8.53 -6.92
C ASP A 128 4.14 -7.88 -8.27
N ALA A 129 3.04 -7.15 -8.34
CA ALA A 129 2.59 -6.48 -9.55
C ALA A 129 3.21 -5.09 -9.74
N GLY A 130 4.14 -4.68 -8.87
CA GLY A 130 4.81 -3.37 -8.98
C GLY A 130 3.86 -2.18 -8.87
N LYS A 131 2.81 -2.31 -8.09
CA LYS A 131 1.79 -1.25 -7.92
C LYS A 131 2.24 -0.25 -6.87
N VAL A 132 3.32 0.44 -7.17
CA VAL A 132 3.98 1.38 -6.26
C VAL A 132 4.33 2.66 -6.99
N VAL A 133 3.99 3.79 -6.38
CA VAL A 133 4.30 5.14 -6.85
C VAL A 133 4.99 5.89 -5.71
N ILE A 134 5.99 6.69 -6.05
CA ILE A 134 6.70 7.55 -5.10
C ILE A 134 6.51 9.01 -5.51
N ILE A 135 6.10 9.83 -4.54
CA ILE A 135 6.01 11.28 -4.74
C ILE A 135 7.37 11.88 -4.39
N VAL A 136 8.01 12.51 -5.36
CA VAL A 136 9.35 13.09 -5.21
C VAL A 136 9.30 14.54 -4.75
N PRO A 137 10.39 15.06 -4.16
CA PRO A 137 10.50 16.46 -3.79
C PRO A 137 10.45 17.42 -4.98
#